data_2f272e5b87fe7ffdddf8521e2e19c2b7
#
_entry.id   2f272e5b87fe7ffdddf8521e2e19c2b7
#
_cell.length_a   1.000
_cell.length_b   1.000
_cell.length_c   1.000
_cell.angle_alpha   90.00
_cell.angle_beta   90.00
_cell.angle_gamma   90.00
#
_symmetry.space_group_name_H-M   'P 1'
#
loop_
_entity.id
_entity.type
_entity.pdbx_description
1 polymer ?
#
loop_
_entity_poly.entity_id
_entity_poly.type
_entity_poly.pdbx_seq_one_letter_code
_entity_poly.pdbx_strand_id
1 'polypeptide(L)'
;MHEIAQGGTAVGTGLNTYIGFAEKVADNLTKETGYKFITAPNKFESLASKDALVYLHGALNTLAASLFKIANDIRFLGSGPRCGLGELSLPENEPGSSIMPGKVNPT
;
A
#
# COMPACT_ATOMS: atom_id res chain seq x y z
N MET A 1 -1.34 0.57 12.38
CA MET A 1 0.00 0.20 11.87
C MET A 1 1.17 0.92 12.55
N HIS A 2 0.91 1.87 13.41
CA HIS A 2 1.97 2.59 14.14
C HIS A 2 2.34 1.95 15.48
N GLU A 3 1.69 0.85 15.82
CA GLU A 3 2.07 0.02 16.97
C GLU A 3 3.13 -0.99 16.53
N ILE A 4 4.26 -1.02 17.23
CA ILE A 4 5.39 -1.87 16.85
C ILE A 4 5.67 -2.93 17.92
N ALA A 5 5.97 -4.14 17.48
CA ALA A 5 6.27 -5.27 18.35
C ALA A 5 7.70 -5.25 18.92
N GLN A 6 8.56 -4.36 18.42
CA GLN A 6 9.96 -4.28 18.82
C GLN A 6 10.09 -4.14 20.34
N GLY A 7 11.00 -4.90 20.92
CA GLY A 7 11.19 -5.01 22.36
C GLY A 7 10.47 -6.20 23.01
N GLY A 8 9.61 -6.92 22.27
CA GLY A 8 8.97 -8.14 22.75
C GLY A 8 9.90 -9.36 22.81
N THR A 9 11.08 -9.29 22.19
CA THR A 9 12.03 -10.39 22.01
C THR A 9 11.43 -11.58 21.25
N ALA A 10 11.61 -12.82 21.73
CA ALA A 10 11.20 -14.00 20.96
C ALA A 10 9.68 -14.19 20.92
N VAL A 11 8.99 -13.96 22.04
CA VAL A 11 7.58 -14.33 22.21
C VAL A 11 6.71 -13.22 22.83
N GLY A 12 7.23 -12.03 23.00
CA GLY A 12 6.46 -10.89 23.52
C GLY A 12 6.73 -10.54 24.99
N THR A 13 7.61 -11.27 25.67
CA THR A 13 7.90 -11.04 27.08
C THR A 13 8.87 -9.88 27.34
N GLY A 14 9.67 -9.50 26.35
CA GLY A 14 10.76 -8.54 26.53
C GLY A 14 11.92 -9.07 27.38
N LEU A 15 12.03 -10.39 27.53
CA LEU A 15 13.04 -11.03 28.35
C LEU A 15 14.46 -10.61 27.91
N ASN A 16 15.30 -10.24 28.88
CA ASN A 16 16.66 -9.76 28.70
C ASN A 16 16.82 -8.42 27.94
N THR A 17 15.76 -7.63 27.83
CA THR A 17 15.87 -6.24 27.38
C THR A 17 15.99 -5.28 28.56
N TYR A 18 16.51 -4.09 28.31
CA TYR A 18 16.51 -3.00 29.29
C TYR A 18 15.11 -2.40 29.43
N ILE A 19 14.78 -1.96 30.64
CA ILE A 19 13.54 -1.22 30.89
C ILE A 19 13.52 0.04 30.02
N GLY A 20 12.42 0.26 29.30
CA GLY A 20 12.25 1.39 28.38
C GLY A 20 12.87 1.21 27.01
N PHE A 21 13.37 0.02 26.66
CA PHE A 21 13.95 -0.25 25.34
C PHE A 21 12.91 -0.10 24.23
N ALA A 22 11.74 -0.70 24.38
CA ALA A 22 10.68 -0.66 23.39
C ALA A 22 10.17 0.77 23.12
N GLU A 23 10.01 1.54 24.19
CA GLU A 23 9.59 2.94 24.13
C GLU A 23 10.62 3.80 23.39
N LYS A 24 11.91 3.63 23.71
CA LYS A 24 13.00 4.36 23.04
C LYS A 24 13.09 4.04 21.55
N VAL A 25 12.84 2.81 21.16
CA VAL A 25 12.79 2.43 19.74
C VAL A 25 11.64 3.14 19.03
N ALA A 26 10.44 3.14 19.62
CA ALA A 26 9.28 3.83 19.07
C ALA A 26 9.51 5.34 18.95
N ASP A 27 10.13 5.95 19.97
CA ASP A 27 10.47 7.37 19.96
C ASP A 27 11.50 7.72 18.86
N ASN A 28 12.51 6.89 18.67
CA ASN A 28 13.51 7.10 17.64
C ASN A 28 12.89 6.98 16.23
N LEU A 29 12.08 5.97 15.98
CA LEU A 29 11.34 5.84 14.73
C LEU A 29 10.43 7.03 14.48
N THR A 30 9.76 7.53 15.52
CA THR A 30 8.93 8.73 15.44
C THR A 30 9.75 9.95 15.00
N LYS A 31 10.94 10.14 15.59
CA LYS A 31 11.84 11.27 15.27
C LYS A 31 12.38 11.18 13.83
N GLU A 32 12.79 10.01 13.40
CA GLU A 32 13.38 9.81 12.09
C GLU A 32 12.37 9.88 10.94
N THR A 33 11.16 9.38 11.17
CA THR A 33 10.15 9.28 10.09
C THR A 33 9.14 10.42 10.09
N GLY A 34 8.99 11.14 11.19
CA GLY A 34 7.94 12.13 11.39
C GLY A 34 6.55 11.55 11.66
N TYR A 35 6.39 10.23 11.64
CA TYR A 35 5.14 9.55 11.98
C TYR A 35 5.17 9.07 13.43
N LYS A 36 4.05 9.23 14.14
CA LYS A 36 3.96 8.79 15.53
C LYS A 36 3.92 7.27 15.62
N PHE A 37 4.98 6.68 16.15
CA PHE A 37 5.03 5.27 16.52
C PHE A 37 4.86 5.10 18.02
N ILE A 38 4.24 4.01 18.43
CA ILE A 38 4.12 3.60 19.83
C ILE A 38 4.50 2.13 19.98
N THR A 39 4.95 1.75 21.15
CA THR A 39 5.16 0.34 21.44
C THR A 39 3.81 -0.37 21.57
N ALA A 40 3.69 -1.56 20.96
CA ALA A 40 2.44 -2.31 21.02
C ALA A 40 2.03 -2.63 22.47
N PRO A 41 0.76 -2.39 22.83
CA PRO A 41 0.25 -2.70 24.18
C PRO A 41 0.32 -4.19 24.51
N ASN A 42 0.12 -5.04 23.51
CA ASN A 42 0.20 -6.48 23.58
C ASN A 42 1.24 -7.00 22.59
N LYS A 43 2.47 -7.21 23.07
CA LYS A 43 3.55 -7.71 22.22
C LYS A 43 3.45 -9.20 21.90
N PHE A 44 2.70 -9.96 22.68
CA PHE A 44 2.42 -11.38 22.37
C PHE A 44 1.62 -11.48 21.08
N GLU A 45 0.55 -10.73 20.99
CA GLU A 45 -0.29 -10.64 19.79
C GLU A 45 0.50 -10.07 18.62
N SER A 46 1.16 -8.94 18.80
CA SER A 46 1.87 -8.22 17.72
C SER A 46 3.03 -9.01 17.09
N LEU A 47 3.63 -9.95 17.85
CA LEU A 47 4.65 -10.86 17.31
C LEU A 47 4.05 -12.09 16.64
N ALA A 48 2.98 -12.65 17.20
CA ALA A 48 2.38 -13.88 16.72
C ALA A 48 1.42 -13.66 15.54
N SER A 49 0.66 -12.57 15.55
CA SER A 49 -0.38 -12.23 14.58
C SER A 49 0.14 -11.29 13.48
N LYS A 50 -0.56 -11.29 12.35
CA LYS A 50 -0.33 -10.35 11.22
C LYS A 50 -1.58 -9.54 10.88
N ASP A 51 -2.51 -9.43 11.81
CA ASP A 51 -3.84 -8.84 11.61
C ASP A 51 -3.76 -7.41 11.05
N ALA A 52 -2.87 -6.59 11.58
CA ALA A 52 -2.67 -5.21 11.09
C ALA A 52 -2.21 -5.16 9.62
N LEU A 53 -1.36 -6.09 9.19
CA LEU A 53 -0.89 -6.20 7.81
C LEU A 53 -2.00 -6.70 6.89
N VAL A 54 -2.77 -7.70 7.33
CA VAL A 54 -3.91 -8.24 6.59
C VAL A 54 -4.98 -7.16 6.42
N TYR A 55 -5.27 -6.40 7.48
CA TYR A 55 -6.22 -5.30 7.42
C TYR A 55 -5.79 -4.21 6.44
N LEU A 56 -4.53 -3.78 6.51
CA LEU A 56 -4.00 -2.81 5.54
C LEU A 56 -4.07 -3.33 4.11
N HIS A 57 -3.68 -4.58 3.89
CA HIS A 57 -3.74 -5.20 2.57
C HIS A 57 -5.19 -5.26 2.04
N GLY A 58 -6.16 -5.54 2.91
CA GLY A 58 -7.57 -5.47 2.55
C GLY A 58 -8.01 -4.08 2.08
N ALA A 59 -7.58 -3.03 2.78
CA ALA A 59 -7.85 -1.65 2.39
C ALA A 59 -7.19 -1.29 1.03
N LEU A 60 -5.94 -1.70 0.82
CA LEU A 60 -5.24 -1.52 -0.46
C LEU A 60 -5.93 -2.28 -1.60
N ASN A 61 -6.40 -3.49 -1.34
CA ASN A 61 -7.14 -4.28 -2.32
C ASN A 61 -8.46 -3.60 -2.72
N THR A 62 -9.17 -3.02 -1.74
CA THR A 62 -10.39 -2.23 -2.02
C THR A 62 -10.07 -1.01 -2.88
N LEU A 63 -9.00 -0.29 -2.57
CA LEU A 63 -8.54 0.85 -3.37
C LEU A 63 -8.19 0.40 -4.80
N ALA A 64 -7.44 -0.69 -4.94
CA ALA A 64 -7.06 -1.23 -6.25
C ALA A 64 -8.29 -1.61 -7.09
N ALA A 65 -9.31 -2.23 -6.49
CA ALA A 65 -10.56 -2.55 -7.18
C ALA A 65 -11.30 -1.29 -7.68
N SER A 66 -11.32 -0.23 -6.87
CA SER A 66 -11.92 1.05 -7.25
C SER A 66 -11.15 1.73 -8.39
N LEU A 67 -9.82 1.77 -8.32
CA LEU A 67 -8.98 2.33 -9.36
C LEU A 67 -9.07 1.51 -10.65
N PHE A 68 -9.15 0.20 -10.55
CA PHE A 68 -9.34 -0.67 -11.71
C PHE A 68 -10.67 -0.39 -12.42
N LYS A 69 -11.75 -0.18 -11.66
CA LYS A 69 -13.04 0.21 -12.23
C LYS A 69 -12.94 1.55 -12.95
N ILE A 70 -12.35 2.56 -12.33
CA ILE A 70 -12.18 3.89 -12.92
C ILE A 70 -11.36 3.82 -14.22
N ALA A 71 -10.24 3.11 -14.21
CA ALA A 71 -9.39 2.95 -15.38
C ALA A 71 -10.12 2.24 -16.54
N ASN A 72 -10.93 1.23 -16.24
CA ASN A 72 -11.73 0.57 -17.26
C ASN A 72 -12.83 1.47 -17.85
N ASP A 73 -13.48 2.30 -17.04
CA ASP A 73 -14.46 3.26 -17.52
C ASP A 73 -13.81 4.28 -18.46
N ILE A 74 -12.70 4.87 -18.06
CA ILE A 74 -11.94 5.83 -18.87
C ILE A 74 -11.54 5.19 -20.21
N ARG A 75 -10.99 3.98 -20.18
CA ARG A 75 -10.62 3.23 -21.37
C ARG A 75 -11.82 2.97 -22.28
N PHE A 76 -12.96 2.62 -21.71
CA PHE A 76 -14.19 2.35 -22.46
C PHE A 76 -14.75 3.62 -23.12
N LEU A 77 -14.81 4.72 -22.37
CA LEU A 77 -15.24 6.02 -22.88
C LEU A 77 -14.29 6.58 -23.96
N GLY A 78 -13.00 6.28 -23.87
CA GLY A 78 -11.99 6.65 -24.86
C GLY A 78 -11.91 5.70 -26.06
N SER A 79 -12.76 4.66 -26.14
CA SER A 79 -12.72 3.70 -27.25
C SER A 79 -13.21 4.32 -28.56
N GLY A 80 -12.50 4.08 -29.62
CA GLY A 80 -12.79 4.65 -30.95
C GLY A 80 -11.52 4.60 -31.81
N PRO A 81 -11.45 5.39 -32.89
CA PRO A 81 -12.40 6.39 -33.41
C PRO A 81 -13.52 5.85 -34.31
N ARG A 82 -13.40 4.61 -34.81
CA ARG A 82 -14.37 4.08 -35.79
C ARG A 82 -15.44 3.20 -35.16
N CYS A 83 -15.11 2.59 -34.03
CA CYS A 83 -15.97 1.68 -33.28
C CYS A 83 -15.71 1.91 -31.79
N GLY A 84 -16.73 2.25 -31.04
CA GLY A 84 -16.63 2.60 -29.64
C GLY A 84 -17.38 3.89 -29.31
N LEU A 85 -17.25 4.34 -28.04
CA LEU A 85 -18.00 5.51 -27.58
C LEU A 85 -17.38 6.83 -28.01
N GLY A 86 -16.06 6.94 -27.97
CA GLY A 86 -15.34 8.12 -28.42
C GLY A 86 -15.65 9.41 -27.65
N GLU A 87 -16.12 9.30 -26.41
CA GLU A 87 -16.47 10.46 -25.57
C GLU A 87 -15.27 11.16 -24.96
N LEU A 88 -14.15 10.42 -24.80
CA LEU A 88 -12.90 10.93 -24.28
C LEU A 88 -11.78 10.76 -25.31
N SER A 89 -10.93 11.78 -25.43
CA SER A 89 -9.66 11.68 -26.14
C SER A 89 -8.55 11.47 -25.11
N LEU A 90 -7.96 10.29 -25.10
CA LEU A 90 -6.88 9.94 -24.18
C LEU A 90 -5.52 10.32 -24.78
N PRO A 91 -4.56 10.77 -23.97
CA PRO A 91 -3.22 11.11 -24.44
C PRO A 91 -2.47 9.85 -24.89
N GLU A 92 -1.70 9.99 -25.96
CA GLU A 92 -0.79 8.96 -26.47
C GLU A 92 0.55 9.05 -25.74
N ASN A 93 0.63 8.48 -24.54
CA ASN A 93 1.81 8.68 -23.70
C ASN A 93 3.00 7.82 -24.13
N GLU A 94 2.74 6.64 -24.67
CA GLU A 94 3.83 5.73 -25.10
C GLU A 94 3.39 4.75 -26.20
N PRO A 95 4.35 4.26 -27.01
CA PRO A 95 4.06 3.22 -28.00
C PRO A 95 3.50 1.97 -27.35
N GLY A 96 2.40 1.45 -27.87
CA GLY A 96 1.74 0.26 -27.33
C GLY A 96 2.35 -1.07 -27.78
N SER A 97 3.18 -1.05 -28.81
CA SER A 97 3.80 -2.25 -29.37
C SER A 97 4.96 -1.91 -30.29
N SER A 98 5.98 -2.76 -30.32
CA SER A 98 7.10 -2.66 -31.28
C SER A 98 6.76 -3.17 -32.69
N ILE A 99 5.70 -3.96 -32.80
CA ILE A 99 5.33 -4.61 -34.08
C ILE A 99 3.97 -4.17 -34.64
N MET A 100 3.19 -3.40 -33.90
CA MET A 100 1.89 -2.89 -34.33
C MET A 100 1.94 -1.37 -34.50
N PRO A 101 2.09 -0.86 -35.74
CA PRO A 101 2.10 0.57 -35.99
C PRO A 101 0.79 1.22 -35.52
N GLY A 102 0.88 2.39 -34.91
CA GLY A 102 -0.28 3.15 -34.47
C GLY A 102 -0.94 2.66 -33.19
N LYS A 103 -0.45 1.57 -32.58
CA LYS A 103 -0.89 1.18 -31.24
C LYS A 103 -0.20 2.07 -30.20
N VAL A 104 -0.97 2.65 -29.31
CA VAL A 104 -0.50 3.51 -28.22
C VAL A 104 -1.08 3.04 -26.88
N ASN A 105 -0.40 3.38 -25.80
CA ASN A 105 -0.87 3.17 -24.43
C ASN A 105 -1.08 4.52 -23.75
N PRO A 106 -2.25 4.80 -23.18
CA PRO A 106 -2.53 6.02 -22.42
C PRO A 106 -2.14 5.87 -20.93
N THR A 107 -0.94 5.39 -20.66
CA THR A 107 -0.45 5.21 -19.27
C THR A 107 -0.02 6.48 -18.60
#